data_16f21ee6d0abd6ee9ce8f81b9a92d692
#
_entry.id   16f21ee6d0abd6ee9ce8f81b9a92d692
#
_cell.length_a   1.000
_cell.length_b   1.000
_cell.length_c   1.000
_cell.angle_alpha   90.00
_cell.angle_beta   90.00
_cell.angle_gamma   90.00
#
_symmetry.space_group_name_H-M   'P 1'
#
loop_
_entity.id
_entity.type
_entity.pdbx_description
1 polymer ?
#
loop_
_entity_poly.entity_id
_entity_poly.type
_entity_poly.pdbx_seq_one_letter_code
_entity_poly.pdbx_strand_id
1 'polypeptide(L)'
;MLTFLVCLTALVIAYFTYGRYLERVAAIDPARSVPSETLFDGVDYVPMPRWRVFLIQLLNIAGTGPIFGAILGAAFGPVAFLWITLGGIFMGAMHDFLSGVMLVRNDGLSIPEVAGRYLGTGMRQFMRLFSVVLLVLVGAVFLLSPADILSGM
;
A
#
# COMPACT_ATOMS: atom_id res chain seq x y z
N MET A 1 24.72 -1.74 12.27
CA MET A 1 24.74 -0.38 11.72
C MET A 1 24.99 -0.38 10.22
N LEU A 2 26.07 -1.01 9.71
CA LEU A 2 26.39 -1.03 8.28
C LEU A 2 25.27 -1.62 7.43
N THR A 3 24.71 -2.76 7.82
CA THR A 3 23.60 -3.43 7.12
C THR A 3 22.39 -2.53 6.96
N PHE A 4 22.00 -1.83 8.02
CA PHE A 4 20.90 -0.87 8.00
C PHE A 4 21.14 0.26 7.00
N LEU A 5 22.35 0.86 7.02
CA LEU A 5 22.72 1.94 6.09
C LEU A 5 22.72 1.46 4.64
N VAL A 6 23.22 0.27 4.37
CA VAL A 6 23.20 -0.33 3.03
C VAL A 6 21.76 -0.54 2.54
N CYS A 7 20.90 -1.11 3.39
CA CYS A 7 19.48 -1.32 3.04
C CYS A 7 18.74 -0.01 2.82
N LEU A 8 18.95 1.00 3.67
CA LEU A 8 18.38 2.32 3.51
C LEU A 8 18.81 2.98 2.21
N THR A 9 20.11 2.91 1.90
CA THR A 9 20.66 3.44 0.64
C THR A 9 20.06 2.73 -0.56
N ALA A 10 19.92 1.40 -0.50
CA ALA A 10 19.29 0.61 -1.56
C ALA A 10 17.83 1.02 -1.80
N LEU A 11 17.04 1.26 -0.74
CA LEU A 11 15.67 1.76 -0.85
C LEU A 11 15.60 3.14 -1.53
N VAL A 12 16.50 4.06 -1.15
CA VAL A 12 16.58 5.40 -1.77
C VAL A 12 16.96 5.29 -3.24
N ILE A 13 17.96 4.49 -3.59
CA ILE A 13 18.35 4.26 -4.99
C ILE A 13 17.19 3.63 -5.78
N ALA A 14 16.52 2.64 -5.21
CA ALA A 14 15.37 1.99 -5.84
C ALA A 14 14.22 2.99 -6.10
N TYR A 15 13.96 3.90 -5.19
CA TYR A 15 12.96 4.94 -5.39
C TYR A 15 13.24 5.75 -6.68
N PHE A 16 14.47 6.17 -6.92
CA PHE A 16 14.83 6.95 -8.10
C PHE A 16 15.00 6.13 -9.38
N THR A 17 15.31 4.85 -9.29
CA THR A 17 15.56 3.99 -10.44
C THR A 17 14.34 3.14 -10.79
N TYR A 18 13.93 2.29 -9.86
CA TYR A 18 12.80 1.37 -10.03
C TYR A 18 11.46 2.12 -10.07
N GLY A 19 11.30 3.19 -9.28
CA GLY A 19 10.13 4.06 -9.35
C GLY A 19 9.93 4.65 -10.75
N ARG A 20 10.98 5.21 -11.37
CA ARG A 20 10.91 5.70 -12.75
C ARG A 20 10.63 4.61 -13.78
N TYR A 21 11.14 3.41 -13.55
CA TYR A 21 10.81 2.25 -14.38
C TYR A 21 9.33 1.93 -14.32
N LEU A 22 8.76 1.86 -13.11
CA LEU A 22 7.32 1.62 -12.91
C LEU A 22 6.44 2.72 -13.53
N GLU A 23 6.83 3.99 -13.40
CA GLU A 23 6.14 5.11 -14.06
C GLU A 23 6.07 4.94 -15.58
N ARG A 24 7.18 4.50 -16.20
CA ARG A 24 7.23 4.22 -17.64
C ARG A 24 6.38 3.03 -18.03
N VAL A 25 6.48 1.92 -17.28
CA VAL A 25 5.68 0.70 -17.53
C VAL A 25 4.19 1.00 -17.38
N ALA A 26 3.83 1.77 -16.35
CA ALA A 26 2.47 2.19 -16.13
C ALA A 26 2.00 3.27 -17.11
N ALA A 27 2.86 3.80 -17.99
CA ALA A 27 2.54 4.89 -18.91
C ALA A 27 1.80 6.06 -18.23
N ILE A 28 2.41 6.60 -17.17
CA ILE A 28 1.85 7.73 -16.42
C ILE A 28 1.89 8.96 -17.29
N ASP A 29 0.73 9.59 -17.46
CA ASP A 29 0.60 10.90 -18.09
C ASP A 29 0.36 11.97 -17.02
N PRO A 30 1.34 12.86 -16.76
CA PRO A 30 1.20 13.92 -15.77
C PRO A 30 0.13 14.97 -16.11
N ALA A 31 -0.29 15.05 -17.37
CA ALA A 31 -1.33 15.99 -17.83
C ALA A 31 -2.75 15.44 -17.62
N ARG A 32 -2.87 14.15 -17.28
CA ARG A 32 -4.18 13.53 -17.06
C ARG A 32 -4.77 14.01 -15.74
N SER A 33 -5.97 14.60 -15.79
CA SER A 33 -6.73 14.97 -14.61
C SER A 33 -7.11 13.75 -13.79
N VAL A 34 -7.09 13.90 -12.47
CA VAL A 34 -7.47 12.84 -11.52
C VAL A 34 -8.98 12.85 -11.24
N PRO A 35 -9.59 11.71 -10.85
CA PRO A 35 -11.03 11.63 -10.59
C PRO A 35 -11.54 12.65 -9.58
N SER A 36 -10.74 13.01 -8.57
CA SER A 36 -11.11 14.04 -7.59
C SER A 36 -11.31 15.44 -8.18
N GLU A 37 -10.77 15.70 -9.37
CA GLU A 37 -10.96 16.96 -10.10
C GLU A 37 -12.08 16.85 -11.13
N THR A 38 -12.15 15.71 -11.86
CA THR A 38 -13.10 15.50 -12.96
C THR A 38 -14.49 15.11 -12.48
N LEU A 39 -14.60 14.41 -11.35
CA LEU A 39 -15.84 13.91 -10.76
C LEU A 39 -16.17 14.60 -9.43
N PHE A 40 -15.64 15.81 -9.23
CA PHE A 40 -15.83 16.55 -7.99
C PHE A 40 -17.32 16.66 -7.61
N ASP A 41 -17.66 16.14 -6.41
CA ASP A 41 -19.03 16.18 -5.85
C ASP A 41 -19.08 16.80 -4.43
N GLY A 42 -17.91 17.10 -3.85
CA GLY A 42 -17.78 17.69 -2.51
C GLY A 42 -17.94 16.71 -1.35
N VAL A 43 -18.18 15.42 -1.63
CA VAL A 43 -18.38 14.36 -0.63
C VAL A 43 -17.36 13.24 -0.82
N ASP A 44 -17.45 12.50 -1.94
CA ASP A 44 -16.58 11.35 -2.22
C ASP A 44 -15.34 11.76 -3.03
N TYR A 45 -15.50 12.72 -3.93
CA TYR A 45 -14.45 13.23 -4.81
C TYR A 45 -14.06 14.65 -4.42
N VAL A 46 -13.12 14.76 -3.49
CA VAL A 46 -12.64 16.06 -3.00
C VAL A 46 -11.13 16.18 -3.25
N PRO A 47 -10.67 17.21 -3.98
CA PRO A 47 -9.26 17.46 -4.17
C PRO A 47 -8.56 17.72 -2.84
N MET A 48 -7.45 17.02 -2.61
CA MET A 48 -6.63 17.20 -1.41
C MET A 48 -5.22 17.66 -1.77
N PRO A 49 -4.58 18.49 -0.92
CA PRO A 49 -3.19 18.87 -1.12
C PRO A 49 -2.28 17.64 -0.99
N ARG A 50 -1.22 17.61 -1.79
CA ARG A 50 -0.29 16.46 -1.91
C ARG A 50 0.24 15.95 -0.58
N TRP A 51 0.54 16.84 0.37
CA TRP A 51 1.05 16.44 1.68
C TRP A 51 0.02 15.64 2.50
N ARG A 52 -1.29 15.95 2.39
CA ARG A 52 -2.34 15.17 3.05
C ARG A 52 -2.47 13.77 2.44
N VAL A 53 -2.45 13.69 1.11
CA VAL A 53 -2.46 12.40 0.42
C VAL A 53 -1.26 11.56 0.84
N PHE A 54 -0.06 12.16 0.91
CA PHE A 54 1.15 11.48 1.39
C PHE A 54 0.98 10.96 2.83
N LEU A 55 0.49 11.79 3.75
CA LEU A 55 0.29 11.36 5.15
C LEU A 55 -0.76 10.25 5.28
N ILE A 56 -1.86 10.31 4.54
CA ILE A 56 -2.88 9.26 4.55
C ILE A 56 -2.28 7.94 4.05
N GLN A 57 -1.53 7.96 2.96
CA GLN A 57 -0.86 6.76 2.44
C GLN A 57 0.18 6.22 3.41
N LEU A 58 0.98 7.10 4.02
CA LEU A 58 1.96 6.69 5.04
C LEU A 58 1.27 6.01 6.23
N LEU A 59 0.17 6.55 6.72
CA LEU A 59 -0.60 5.97 7.83
C LEU A 59 -1.24 4.64 7.46
N ASN A 60 -1.70 4.47 6.22
CA ASN A 60 -2.25 3.21 5.74
C ASN A 60 -1.18 2.10 5.67
N ILE A 61 0.05 2.45 5.31
CA ILE A 61 1.18 1.49 5.23
C ILE A 61 1.76 1.22 6.62
N ALA A 62 1.90 2.26 7.47
CA ALA A 62 2.48 2.17 8.81
C ALA A 62 1.51 1.54 9.82
N GLY A 63 0.92 0.41 9.48
CA GLY A 63 0.04 -0.35 10.37
C GLY A 63 0.80 -1.25 11.34
N THR A 64 0.05 -1.95 12.19
CA THR A 64 0.60 -2.91 13.17
C THR A 64 1.40 -4.03 12.51
N GLY A 65 0.94 -4.53 11.36
CA GLY A 65 1.63 -5.59 10.60
C GLY A 65 3.09 -5.22 10.23
N PRO A 66 3.34 -4.13 9.51
CA PRO A 66 4.69 -3.67 9.19
C PRO A 66 5.57 -3.38 10.41
N ILE A 67 5.01 -2.84 11.50
CA ILE A 67 5.77 -2.54 12.72
C ILE A 67 6.15 -3.83 13.44
N PHE A 68 5.18 -4.66 13.81
CA PHE A 68 5.44 -5.90 14.53
C PHE A 68 6.14 -6.95 13.67
N GLY A 69 5.85 -7.00 12.38
CA GLY A 69 6.56 -7.86 11.44
C GLY A 69 8.06 -7.57 11.37
N ALA A 70 8.44 -6.31 11.37
CA ALA A 70 9.86 -5.92 11.42
C ALA A 70 10.52 -6.29 12.76
N ILE A 71 9.82 -6.08 13.89
CA ILE A 71 10.31 -6.45 15.23
C ILE A 71 10.48 -7.96 15.35
N LEU A 72 9.50 -8.75 14.96
CA LEU A 72 9.58 -10.21 14.93
C LEU A 72 10.65 -10.71 13.96
N GLY A 73 10.79 -10.04 12.82
CA GLY A 73 11.85 -10.32 11.85
C GLY A 73 13.25 -10.17 12.43
N ALA A 74 13.44 -9.28 13.39
CA ALA A 74 14.74 -9.11 14.06
C ALA A 74 15.22 -10.38 14.76
N ALA A 75 14.31 -11.26 15.19
CA ALA A 75 14.66 -12.56 15.77
C ALA A 75 15.36 -13.52 14.77
N PHE A 76 15.16 -13.30 13.47
CA PHE A 76 15.80 -14.07 12.41
C PHE A 76 17.14 -13.47 11.93
N GLY A 77 17.60 -12.41 12.60
CA GLY A 77 18.89 -11.77 12.33
C GLY A 77 18.93 -10.98 11.00
N PRO A 78 20.13 -10.83 10.39
CA PRO A 78 20.35 -9.97 9.23
C PRO A 78 19.54 -10.32 7.98
N VAL A 79 19.05 -11.54 7.86
CA VAL A 79 18.23 -12.01 6.73
C VAL A 79 16.92 -11.20 6.63
N ALA A 80 16.37 -10.75 7.76
CA ALA A 80 15.19 -9.92 7.79
C ALA A 80 15.37 -8.60 7.01
N PHE A 81 16.56 -7.99 7.09
CA PHE A 81 16.86 -6.76 6.33
C PHE A 81 16.83 -6.99 4.82
N LEU A 82 17.37 -8.12 4.35
CA LEU A 82 17.32 -8.47 2.92
C LEU A 82 15.88 -8.65 2.47
N TRP A 83 15.07 -9.38 3.25
CA TRP A 83 13.68 -9.63 2.92
C TRP A 83 12.84 -8.35 2.90
N ILE A 84 12.98 -7.49 3.92
CA ILE A 84 12.28 -6.21 4.00
C ILE A 84 12.69 -5.30 2.82
N THR A 85 13.99 -5.22 2.51
CA THR A 85 14.49 -4.35 1.45
C THR A 85 14.06 -4.83 0.07
N LEU A 86 14.32 -6.08 -0.27
CA LEU A 86 13.98 -6.63 -1.59
C LEU A 86 12.47 -6.79 -1.76
N GLY A 87 11.78 -7.29 -0.72
CA GLY A 87 10.32 -7.39 -0.74
C GLY A 87 9.64 -6.03 -0.83
N GLY A 88 10.12 -5.03 -0.09
CA GLY A 88 9.63 -3.66 -0.15
C GLY A 88 9.82 -3.02 -1.53
N ILE A 89 10.97 -3.22 -2.18
CA ILE A 89 11.26 -2.68 -3.51
C ILE A 89 10.42 -3.39 -4.59
N PHE A 90 10.55 -4.70 -4.71
CA PHE A 90 10.03 -5.44 -5.86
C PHE A 90 8.56 -5.84 -5.72
N MET A 91 8.06 -6.05 -4.50
CA MET A 91 6.68 -6.45 -4.27
C MET A 91 5.83 -5.31 -3.70
N GLY A 92 6.24 -4.73 -2.57
CA GLY A 92 5.45 -3.70 -1.88
C GLY A 92 5.26 -2.45 -2.74
N ALA A 93 6.34 -1.81 -3.15
CA ALA A 93 6.27 -0.58 -3.92
C ALA A 93 5.58 -0.78 -5.28
N MET A 94 5.84 -1.90 -5.96
CA MET A 94 5.17 -2.23 -7.22
C MET A 94 3.67 -2.43 -7.03
N HIS A 95 3.28 -3.22 -6.02
CA HIS A 95 1.88 -3.50 -5.72
C HIS A 95 1.10 -2.21 -5.43
N ASP A 96 1.60 -1.40 -4.51
CA ASP A 96 0.89 -0.20 -4.07
C ASP A 96 0.81 0.84 -5.19
N PHE A 97 1.91 1.03 -5.93
CA PHE A 97 1.94 1.96 -7.06
C PHE A 97 0.98 1.54 -8.19
N LEU A 98 1.04 0.28 -8.63
CA LEU A 98 0.17 -0.20 -9.72
C LEU A 98 -1.29 -0.25 -9.29
N SER A 99 -1.58 -0.63 -8.05
CA SER A 99 -2.94 -0.58 -7.50
C SER A 99 -3.49 0.84 -7.53
N GLY A 100 -2.72 1.82 -7.05
CA GLY A 100 -3.10 3.24 -7.09
C GLY A 100 -3.37 3.73 -8.52
N VAL A 101 -2.49 3.40 -9.47
CA VAL A 101 -2.68 3.74 -10.89
C VAL A 101 -3.95 3.11 -11.46
N MET A 102 -4.20 1.83 -11.15
CA MET A 102 -5.41 1.15 -11.60
C MET A 102 -6.68 1.81 -11.06
N LEU A 103 -6.70 2.17 -9.77
CA LEU A 103 -7.85 2.82 -9.15
C LEU A 103 -8.11 4.20 -9.76
N VAL A 104 -7.07 5.01 -9.93
CA VAL A 104 -7.18 6.34 -10.57
C VAL A 104 -7.68 6.24 -12.01
N ARG A 105 -7.21 5.24 -12.77
CA ARG A 105 -7.67 5.01 -14.17
C ARG A 105 -9.08 4.49 -14.29
N ASN A 106 -9.63 3.94 -13.22
CA ASN A 106 -11.00 3.44 -13.14
C ASN A 106 -11.88 4.34 -12.27
N ASP A 107 -11.71 5.65 -12.37
CA ASP A 107 -12.57 6.65 -11.74
C ASP A 107 -12.60 6.57 -10.20
N GLY A 108 -11.52 6.08 -9.58
CA GLY A 108 -11.44 5.90 -8.13
C GLY A 108 -12.27 4.74 -7.58
N LEU A 109 -12.71 3.82 -8.43
CA LEU A 109 -13.47 2.63 -8.00
C LEU A 109 -12.66 1.77 -7.03
N SER A 110 -13.34 1.07 -6.13
CA SER A 110 -12.71 0.11 -5.24
C SER A 110 -12.13 -1.11 -6.00
N ILE A 111 -11.14 -1.80 -5.41
CA ILE A 111 -10.52 -3.00 -6.02
C ILE A 111 -11.57 -4.05 -6.43
N PRO A 112 -12.59 -4.41 -5.61
CA PRO A 112 -13.64 -5.32 -6.02
C PRO A 112 -14.43 -4.84 -7.25
N GLU A 113 -14.69 -3.55 -7.36
CA GLU A 113 -15.41 -3.00 -8.52
C GLU A 113 -14.56 -3.06 -9.78
N VAL A 114 -13.27 -2.71 -9.67
CA VAL A 114 -12.31 -2.84 -10.78
C VAL A 114 -12.19 -4.31 -11.20
N ALA A 115 -12.05 -5.23 -10.25
CA ALA A 115 -12.05 -6.66 -10.55
C ALA A 115 -13.33 -7.10 -11.26
N GLY A 116 -14.47 -6.59 -10.82
CA GLY A 116 -15.75 -6.86 -11.45
C GLY A 116 -15.86 -6.33 -12.89
N ARG A 117 -15.23 -5.19 -13.17
CA ARG A 117 -15.22 -4.58 -14.52
C ARG A 117 -14.45 -5.42 -15.53
N TYR A 118 -13.33 -6.02 -15.11
CA TYR A 118 -12.43 -6.79 -16.00
C TYR A 118 -12.66 -8.29 -15.96
N LEU A 119 -13.08 -8.86 -14.83
CA LEU A 119 -13.19 -10.31 -14.61
C LEU A 119 -14.62 -10.80 -14.39
N GLY A 120 -15.58 -9.87 -14.39
CA GLY A 120 -16.99 -10.19 -14.29
C GLY A 120 -17.56 -10.21 -12.87
N THR A 121 -18.87 -10.42 -12.79
CA THR A 121 -19.67 -10.26 -11.56
C THR A 121 -19.29 -11.26 -10.46
N GLY A 122 -18.94 -12.50 -10.84
CA GLY A 122 -18.52 -13.52 -9.88
C GLY A 122 -17.25 -13.11 -9.13
N MET A 123 -16.24 -12.60 -9.84
CA MET A 123 -15.01 -12.11 -9.23
C MET A 123 -15.27 -10.87 -8.35
N ARG A 124 -16.17 -9.98 -8.75
CA ARG A 124 -16.57 -8.83 -7.92
C ARG A 124 -17.12 -9.28 -6.56
N GLN A 125 -18.03 -10.25 -6.53
CA GLN A 125 -18.62 -10.74 -5.28
C GLN A 125 -17.58 -11.47 -4.43
N PHE A 126 -16.73 -12.28 -5.04
CA PHE A 126 -15.61 -12.92 -4.35
C PHE A 126 -14.68 -11.90 -3.69
N MET A 127 -14.27 -10.87 -4.43
CA MET A 127 -13.39 -9.82 -3.91
C MET A 127 -14.06 -8.98 -2.82
N ARG A 128 -15.36 -8.74 -2.90
CA ARG A 128 -16.12 -8.05 -1.84
C ARG A 128 -16.12 -8.86 -0.55
N LEU A 129 -16.43 -10.16 -0.64
CA LEU A 129 -16.40 -11.06 0.52
C LEU A 129 -14.99 -11.13 1.12
N PHE A 130 -13.97 -11.29 0.28
CA PHE A 130 -12.58 -11.30 0.69
C PHE A 130 -12.19 -9.99 1.41
N SER A 131 -12.59 -8.83 0.88
CA SER A 131 -12.32 -7.52 1.49
C SER A 131 -12.97 -7.39 2.88
N VAL A 132 -14.20 -7.87 3.05
CA VAL A 132 -14.87 -7.85 4.37
C VAL A 132 -14.13 -8.73 5.37
N VAL A 133 -13.78 -9.96 4.98
CA VAL A 133 -13.01 -10.87 5.84
C VAL A 133 -11.65 -10.25 6.20
N LEU A 134 -10.95 -9.68 5.22
CA LEU A 134 -9.66 -9.00 5.44
C LEU A 134 -9.79 -7.83 6.42
N LEU A 135 -10.81 -6.98 6.28
CA LEU A 135 -11.05 -5.85 7.19
C LEU A 135 -11.29 -6.31 8.62
N VAL A 136 -12.06 -7.39 8.81
CA VAL A 136 -12.29 -7.97 10.14
C VAL A 136 -10.99 -8.51 10.74
N LEU A 137 -10.18 -9.23 9.95
CA LEU A 137 -8.89 -9.76 10.41
C LEU A 137 -7.91 -8.64 10.76
N VAL A 138 -7.81 -7.62 9.92
CA VAL A 138 -6.96 -6.45 10.18
C VAL A 138 -7.42 -5.74 11.45
N GLY A 139 -8.72 -5.49 11.60
CA GLY A 139 -9.29 -4.90 12.81
C GLY A 139 -8.97 -5.71 14.06
N ALA A 140 -9.07 -7.05 14.01
CA ALA A 140 -8.70 -7.93 15.11
C ALA A 140 -7.21 -7.78 15.48
N VAL A 141 -6.30 -7.75 14.50
CA VAL A 141 -4.85 -7.57 14.76
C VAL A 141 -4.56 -6.22 15.40
N PHE A 142 -5.24 -5.14 14.96
CA PHE A 142 -5.10 -3.81 15.54
C PHE A 142 -5.58 -3.72 17.00
N LEU A 143 -6.50 -4.58 17.40
CA LEU A 143 -6.99 -4.66 18.78
C LEU A 143 -6.13 -5.59 19.64
N LEU A 144 -5.85 -6.78 19.14
CA LEU A 144 -5.15 -7.84 19.91
C LEU A 144 -3.69 -7.49 20.19
N SER A 145 -2.96 -6.97 19.19
CA SER A 145 -1.53 -6.71 19.37
C SER A 145 -1.20 -5.68 20.46
N PRO A 146 -1.91 -4.52 20.57
CA PRO A 146 -1.73 -3.60 21.68
C PRO A 146 -2.25 -4.19 23.01
N ALA A 147 -3.36 -4.97 22.98
CA ALA A 147 -3.92 -5.57 24.19
C ALA A 147 -2.96 -6.57 24.82
N ASP A 148 -2.30 -7.41 24.01
CA ASP A 148 -1.30 -8.37 24.51
C ASP A 148 -0.11 -7.67 25.18
N ILE A 149 0.35 -6.56 24.62
CA ILE A 149 1.43 -5.76 25.22
C ILE A 149 0.99 -5.19 26.57
N LEU A 150 -0.23 -4.63 26.65
CA LEU A 150 -0.73 -4.03 27.87
C LEU A 150 -1.03 -5.07 28.96
N SER A 151 -1.46 -6.28 28.58
CA SER A 151 -1.72 -7.38 29.52
C SER A 151 -0.45 -8.03 30.05
N GLY A 152 0.67 -7.93 29.34
CA GLY A 152 1.97 -8.44 29.74
C GLY A 152 2.81 -7.50 30.60
N MET A 153 2.30 -6.28 30.84
CA MET A 153 2.89 -5.28 31.76
C MET A 153 2.33 -5.43 33.18
#